data_1e58b2b4159a1e08ef4b4c031b59af60
#
_entry.id   1e58b2b4159a1e08ef4b4c031b59af60
#
_cell.length_a   1.000
_cell.length_b   1.000
_cell.length_c   1.000
_cell.angle_alpha   90.00
_cell.angle_beta   90.00
_cell.angle_gamma   90.00
#
_symmetry.space_group_name_H-M   'P 1'
#
loop_
_entity.id
_entity.type
_entity.pdbx_description
1 polymer ?
#
loop_
_entity_poly.entity_id
_entity_poly.type
_entity_poly.pdbx_seq_one_letter_code
_entity_poly.pdbx_strand_id
1 'polypeptide(L)'
;MIITILPSSANFHAIAYNEMKVEKGVATLLEAQNILGLRQEAYTPEKLRQYFLDYSSRNTHIQNAQFHVAVSCKGNEYTHQQLLDIAHRYLKEMGYAEEGQPLLIYAHHDTPNNHIHIVTSRVAPDGHKIDHAHEKRRSREIT
;
A
#
# COMPACT_ATOMS: atom_id res chain seq x y z
N MET A 1 -9.00 -15.05 6.57
CA MET A 1 -8.32 -13.83 6.09
C MET A 1 -6.84 -13.93 6.38
N ILE A 2 -6.02 -13.55 5.40
CA ILE A 2 -4.56 -13.59 5.52
C ILE A 2 -4.01 -12.21 5.16
N ILE A 3 -3.17 -11.66 6.06
CA ILE A 3 -2.44 -10.42 5.80
C ILE A 3 -0.96 -10.80 5.64
N THR A 4 -0.39 -10.46 4.49
CA THR A 4 0.99 -10.78 4.17
C THR A 4 1.78 -9.52 3.88
N ILE A 5 2.85 -9.30 4.65
CA ILE A 5 3.80 -8.23 4.35
C ILE A 5 4.73 -8.74 3.27
N LEU A 6 4.72 -8.07 2.13
CA LEU A 6 5.50 -8.43 0.96
C LEU A 6 6.88 -7.75 1.00
N PRO A 7 7.85 -8.24 0.22
CA PRO A 7 9.20 -7.67 0.24
C PRO A 7 9.22 -6.16 0.01
N SER A 8 10.07 -5.47 0.75
CA SER A 8 10.30 -4.03 0.60
C SER A 8 11.12 -3.75 -0.66
N SER A 9 11.07 -2.49 -1.10
CA SER A 9 11.83 -2.02 -2.27
C SER A 9 12.26 -0.59 -2.04
N ALA A 10 13.43 -0.24 -2.55
CA ALA A 10 13.91 1.14 -2.56
C ALA A 10 13.26 1.95 -3.69
N ASN A 11 12.72 1.27 -4.71
CA ASN A 11 12.21 1.88 -5.94
C ASN A 11 10.70 1.82 -6.09
N PHE A 12 9.99 1.42 -5.07
CA PHE A 12 8.52 1.28 -5.10
C PHE A 12 8.04 0.44 -6.29
N HIS A 13 8.68 -0.72 -6.50
CA HIS A 13 8.31 -1.66 -7.56
C HIS A 13 6.85 -2.12 -7.46
N ALA A 14 6.27 -2.12 -6.25
CA ALA A 14 4.88 -2.49 -6.05
C ALA A 14 3.93 -1.58 -6.82
N ILE A 15 4.27 -0.29 -6.98
CA ILE A 15 3.44 0.64 -7.75
C ILE A 15 3.43 0.23 -9.22
N ALA A 16 4.60 0.02 -9.81
CA ALA A 16 4.70 -0.40 -11.21
C ALA A 16 3.96 -1.72 -11.45
N TYR A 17 4.12 -2.68 -10.54
CA TYR A 17 3.46 -3.98 -10.63
C TYR A 17 1.93 -3.84 -10.61
N ASN A 18 1.38 -3.10 -9.64
CA ASN A 18 -0.06 -2.93 -9.52
C ASN A 18 -0.64 -2.11 -10.67
N GLU A 19 0.05 -1.03 -11.08
CA GLU A 19 -0.41 -0.20 -12.20
C GLU A 19 -0.41 -0.97 -13.52
N MET A 20 0.56 -1.86 -13.72
CA MET A 20 0.57 -2.75 -14.87
C MET A 20 -0.67 -3.63 -14.90
N LYS A 21 -1.07 -4.16 -13.75
CA LYS A 21 -2.28 -4.98 -13.65
C LYS A 21 -3.56 -4.18 -13.90
N VAL A 22 -3.58 -2.90 -13.50
CA VAL A 22 -4.69 -1.99 -13.82
C VAL A 22 -4.79 -1.81 -15.34
N GLU A 23 -3.66 -1.59 -16.01
CA GLU A 23 -3.64 -1.45 -17.47
C GLU A 23 -4.13 -2.73 -18.18
N LYS A 24 -3.84 -3.89 -17.62
CA LYS A 24 -4.30 -5.17 -18.17
C LYS A 24 -5.77 -5.47 -17.85
N GLY A 25 -6.44 -4.65 -17.07
CA GLY A 25 -7.83 -4.84 -16.70
C GLY A 25 -8.05 -5.88 -15.61
N VAL A 26 -7.01 -6.33 -14.91
CA VAL A 26 -7.11 -7.35 -13.86
C VAL A 26 -6.94 -6.78 -12.45
N ALA A 27 -6.83 -5.47 -12.33
CA ALA A 27 -6.80 -4.78 -11.05
C ALA A 27 -7.50 -3.43 -11.16
N THR A 28 -7.93 -2.89 -10.04
CA THR A 28 -8.58 -1.59 -9.95
C THR A 28 -7.95 -0.81 -8.80
N LEU A 29 -7.61 0.45 -9.05
CA LEU A 29 -7.20 1.35 -7.96
C LEU A 29 -8.45 1.75 -7.18
N LEU A 30 -8.59 1.21 -5.97
CA LEU A 30 -9.74 1.49 -5.10
C LEU A 30 -9.62 2.82 -4.39
N GLU A 31 -8.41 3.19 -3.99
CA GLU A 31 -8.20 4.36 -3.17
C GLU A 31 -6.79 4.91 -3.36
N ALA A 32 -6.71 6.24 -3.46
CA ALA A 32 -5.45 6.97 -3.44
C ALA A 32 -5.61 8.13 -2.47
N GLN A 33 -4.73 8.22 -1.47
CA GLN A 33 -4.78 9.27 -0.46
C GLN A 33 -3.46 10.03 -0.42
N ASN A 34 -3.56 11.35 -0.26
CA ASN A 34 -2.42 12.22 -0.01
C ASN A 34 -1.36 12.20 -1.13
N ILE A 35 -1.82 12.05 -2.38
CA ILE A 35 -0.96 12.19 -3.55
C ILE A 35 -1.08 13.65 -4.00
N LEU A 36 -0.34 14.51 -3.32
CA LEU A 36 -0.49 15.95 -3.45
C LEU A 36 0.10 16.47 -4.77
N GLY A 37 -0.63 17.40 -5.40
CA GLY A 37 -0.17 18.02 -6.64
C GLY A 37 -0.34 17.17 -7.89
N LEU A 38 -0.97 16.02 -7.78
CA LEU A 38 -1.20 15.12 -8.91
C LEU A 38 -2.65 14.68 -8.94
N ARG A 39 -3.37 15.02 -10.01
CA ARG A 39 -4.77 14.60 -10.18
C ARG A 39 -4.83 13.15 -10.62
N GLN A 40 -5.89 12.45 -10.24
CA GLN A 40 -6.06 11.04 -10.58
C GLN A 40 -6.04 10.81 -12.10
N GLU A 41 -6.61 11.72 -12.89
CA GLU A 41 -6.59 11.62 -14.35
C GLU A 41 -5.18 11.66 -14.94
N ALA A 42 -4.22 12.20 -14.18
CA ALA A 42 -2.83 12.31 -14.61
C ALA A 42 -1.94 11.19 -14.04
N TYR A 43 -2.50 10.22 -13.31
CA TYR A 43 -1.72 9.13 -12.75
C TYR A 43 -1.12 8.27 -13.85
N THR A 44 0.19 8.08 -13.77
CA THR A 44 0.91 7.08 -14.54
C THR A 44 1.78 6.29 -13.57
N PRO A 45 2.21 5.08 -13.91
CA PRO A 45 3.11 4.33 -13.05
C PRO A 45 4.34 5.13 -12.64
N GLU A 46 4.92 5.85 -13.59
CA GLU A 46 6.14 6.66 -13.36
C GLU A 46 5.87 7.83 -12.42
N LYS A 47 4.75 8.55 -12.61
CA LYS A 47 4.42 9.72 -11.78
C LYS A 47 4.09 9.31 -10.35
N LEU A 48 3.32 8.24 -10.17
CA LEU A 48 3.00 7.72 -8.85
C LEU A 48 4.26 7.25 -8.13
N ARG A 49 5.08 6.47 -8.81
CA ARG A 49 6.32 5.97 -8.26
C ARG A 49 7.24 7.13 -7.86
N GLN A 50 7.38 8.14 -8.73
CA GLN A 50 8.21 9.30 -8.44
C GLN A 50 7.69 10.07 -7.24
N TYR A 51 6.37 10.20 -7.11
CA TYR A 51 5.77 10.85 -5.94
C TYR A 51 6.20 10.16 -4.64
N PHE A 52 6.13 8.81 -4.60
CA PHE A 52 6.52 8.06 -3.42
C PHE A 52 8.02 8.15 -3.14
N LEU A 53 8.85 8.17 -4.18
CA LEU A 53 10.29 8.35 -4.04
C LEU A 53 10.61 9.73 -3.46
N ASP A 54 10.01 10.78 -4.00
CA ASP A 54 10.22 12.15 -3.54
C ASP A 54 9.72 12.33 -2.10
N TYR A 55 8.54 11.80 -1.80
CA TYR A 55 7.99 11.82 -0.44
C TYR A 55 8.95 11.14 0.53
N SER A 56 9.41 9.94 0.18
CA SER A 56 10.25 9.12 1.05
C SER A 56 11.64 9.69 1.25
N SER A 57 12.07 10.60 0.38
CA SER A 57 13.38 11.27 0.50
C SER A 57 13.48 12.18 1.72
N ARG A 58 12.37 12.41 2.44
CA ARG A 58 12.36 13.12 3.73
C ARG A 58 13.25 12.42 4.75
N ASN A 59 13.51 11.13 4.58
CA ASN A 59 14.43 10.38 5.43
C ASN A 59 15.42 9.64 4.55
N THR A 60 16.69 10.09 4.54
CA THR A 60 17.73 9.52 3.70
C THR A 60 18.39 8.28 4.30
N HIS A 61 18.04 7.92 5.54
CA HIS A 61 18.61 6.76 6.22
C HIS A 61 17.83 5.48 5.97
N ILE A 62 16.63 5.56 5.38
CA ILE A 62 15.81 4.40 5.04
C ILE A 62 16.09 4.01 3.60
N GLN A 63 16.65 2.82 3.39
CA GLN A 63 16.98 2.34 2.04
C GLN A 63 15.78 1.76 1.32
N ASN A 64 14.98 0.96 2.03
CA ASN A 64 13.81 0.28 1.45
C ASN A 64 12.54 0.87 2.06
N ALA A 65 12.08 1.99 1.50
CA ALA A 65 10.98 2.77 2.05
C ALA A 65 9.60 2.20 1.71
N GLN A 66 9.49 1.31 0.72
CA GLN A 66 8.20 0.73 0.35
C GLN A 66 7.66 -0.19 1.44
N PHE A 67 6.40 0.03 1.84
CA PHE A 67 5.64 -0.91 2.66
C PHE A 67 4.50 -1.44 1.79
N HIS A 68 4.55 -2.72 1.45
CA HIS A 68 3.61 -3.37 0.55
C HIS A 68 2.97 -4.56 1.26
N VAL A 69 1.65 -4.56 1.35
CA VAL A 69 0.89 -5.57 2.09
C VAL A 69 -0.24 -6.10 1.23
N ALA A 70 -0.43 -7.42 1.22
CA ALA A 70 -1.58 -8.06 0.60
C ALA A 70 -2.54 -8.53 1.69
N VAL A 71 -3.83 -8.23 1.51
CA VAL A 71 -4.89 -8.72 2.39
C VAL A 71 -5.81 -9.57 1.53
N SER A 72 -5.95 -10.86 1.87
CA SER A 72 -6.74 -11.79 1.08
C SER A 72 -7.69 -12.59 1.96
N CYS A 73 -8.74 -13.12 1.33
CA CYS A 73 -9.67 -14.05 1.96
C CYS A 73 -9.90 -15.23 1.01
N LYS A 74 -10.50 -16.30 1.53
CA LYS A 74 -10.85 -17.44 0.70
C LYS A 74 -12.08 -17.11 -0.13
N GLY A 75 -11.98 -17.22 -1.45
CA GLY A 75 -13.06 -16.90 -2.35
C GLY A 75 -13.55 -15.46 -2.17
N ASN A 76 -14.85 -15.30 -1.98
CA ASN A 76 -15.47 -14.00 -1.75
C ASN A 76 -16.05 -13.87 -0.32
N GLU A 77 -15.42 -14.53 0.63
CA GLU A 77 -15.83 -14.45 2.06
C GLU A 77 -15.97 -12.99 2.51
N TYR A 78 -15.07 -12.12 2.04
CA TYR A 78 -15.18 -10.68 2.22
C TYR A 78 -15.23 -9.99 0.86
N THR A 79 -16.06 -8.95 0.76
CA THR A 79 -16.07 -8.08 -0.43
C THR A 79 -14.82 -7.22 -0.45
N HIS A 80 -14.51 -6.62 -1.61
CA HIS A 80 -13.40 -5.66 -1.69
C HIS A 80 -13.62 -4.49 -0.74
N GLN A 81 -14.85 -4.02 -0.56
CA GLN A 81 -15.14 -2.94 0.40
C GLN A 81 -14.84 -3.36 1.84
N GLN A 82 -15.19 -4.59 2.22
CA GLN A 82 -14.87 -5.11 3.55
C GLN A 82 -13.38 -5.25 3.75
N LEU A 83 -12.65 -5.71 2.73
CA LEU A 83 -11.17 -5.78 2.78
C LEU A 83 -10.57 -4.38 2.90
N LEU A 84 -11.15 -3.39 2.23
CA LEU A 84 -10.71 -1.99 2.32
C LEU A 84 -10.86 -1.46 3.75
N ASP A 85 -12.00 -1.73 4.41
CA ASP A 85 -12.22 -1.32 5.79
C ASP A 85 -11.21 -1.99 6.74
N ILE A 86 -10.92 -3.26 6.51
CA ILE A 86 -9.90 -4.01 7.26
C ILE A 86 -8.53 -3.39 7.05
N ALA A 87 -8.21 -3.00 5.81
CA ALA A 87 -6.94 -2.37 5.49
C ALA A 87 -6.72 -1.07 6.26
N HIS A 88 -7.75 -0.22 6.35
CA HIS A 88 -7.65 1.03 7.09
C HIS A 88 -7.40 0.80 8.58
N ARG A 89 -8.10 -0.15 9.17
CA ARG A 89 -7.89 -0.51 10.58
C ARG A 89 -6.48 -1.06 10.78
N TYR A 90 -6.04 -1.93 9.88
CA TYR A 90 -4.70 -2.52 9.91
C TYR A 90 -3.60 -1.44 9.86
N LEU A 91 -3.72 -0.50 8.92
CA LEU A 91 -2.75 0.58 8.76
C LEU A 91 -2.68 1.46 10.00
N LYS A 92 -3.83 1.75 10.60
CA LYS A 92 -3.89 2.53 11.83
C LYS A 92 -3.15 1.82 12.97
N GLU A 93 -3.41 0.52 13.15
CA GLU A 93 -2.77 -0.26 14.21
C GLU A 93 -1.27 -0.44 13.98
N MET A 94 -0.83 -0.49 12.73
CA MET A 94 0.59 -0.63 12.39
C MET A 94 1.35 0.71 12.37
N GLY A 95 0.65 1.84 12.51
CA GLY A 95 1.28 3.16 12.57
C GLY A 95 1.40 3.89 11.24
N TYR A 96 0.68 3.47 10.21
CA TYR A 96 0.76 4.03 8.86
C TYR A 96 -0.41 4.94 8.50
N ALA A 97 -1.18 5.41 9.47
CA ALA A 97 -2.39 6.20 9.21
C ALA A 97 -2.29 7.66 9.67
N GLU A 98 -1.09 8.21 9.82
CA GLU A 98 -0.92 9.62 10.16
C GLU A 98 -1.46 10.51 9.03
N GLU A 99 -1.98 11.67 9.39
CA GLU A 99 -2.48 12.63 8.41
C GLU A 99 -1.36 13.06 7.47
N GLY A 100 -1.63 12.94 6.16
CA GLY A 100 -0.65 13.24 5.11
C GLY A 100 0.13 12.03 4.60
N GLN A 101 -0.07 10.85 5.18
CA GLN A 101 0.58 9.63 4.72
C GLN A 101 0.08 9.24 3.33
N PRO A 102 0.95 9.11 2.31
CA PRO A 102 0.51 8.70 0.98
C PRO A 102 0.14 7.22 0.96
N LEU A 103 -0.93 6.90 0.24
CA LEU A 103 -1.50 5.56 0.26
C LEU A 103 -2.12 5.22 -1.07
N LEU A 104 -1.85 4.01 -1.57
CA LEU A 104 -2.54 3.42 -2.72
C LEU A 104 -3.07 2.06 -2.31
N ILE A 105 -4.32 1.77 -2.64
CA ILE A 105 -4.93 0.47 -2.41
C ILE A 105 -5.57 -0.02 -3.70
N TYR A 106 -5.19 -1.23 -4.11
CA TYR A 106 -5.64 -1.86 -5.34
C TYR A 106 -6.43 -3.13 -5.03
N ALA A 107 -7.53 -3.35 -5.76
CA ALA A 107 -8.21 -4.65 -5.78
C ALA A 107 -7.70 -5.44 -6.97
N HIS A 108 -7.46 -6.73 -6.78
CA HIS A 108 -7.04 -7.63 -7.86
C HIS A 108 -8.19 -8.58 -8.23
N HIS A 109 -8.35 -8.81 -9.52
CA HIS A 109 -9.45 -9.62 -10.07
C HIS A 109 -8.93 -10.84 -10.86
N ASP A 110 -7.65 -11.15 -10.75
CA ASP A 110 -6.98 -12.20 -11.55
C ASP A 110 -6.92 -13.56 -10.85
N THR A 111 -7.55 -13.69 -9.68
CA THR A 111 -7.67 -14.96 -8.97
C THR A 111 -9.10 -15.12 -8.42
N PRO A 112 -9.51 -16.35 -8.08
CA PRO A 112 -10.85 -16.55 -7.48
C PRO A 112 -10.97 -16.04 -6.05
N ASN A 113 -9.86 -15.69 -5.41
CA ASN A 113 -9.86 -15.19 -4.04
C ASN A 113 -9.83 -13.66 -4.05
N ASN A 114 -10.79 -13.02 -3.39
CA ASN A 114 -10.77 -11.57 -3.25
C ASN A 114 -9.54 -11.15 -2.45
N HIS A 115 -8.79 -10.20 -2.99
CA HIS A 115 -7.64 -9.66 -2.29
C HIS A 115 -7.35 -8.23 -2.74
N ILE A 116 -6.68 -7.50 -1.84
CA ILE A 116 -6.25 -6.13 -2.10
C ILE A 116 -4.76 -6.01 -1.82
N HIS A 117 -4.13 -5.04 -2.47
CA HIS A 117 -2.74 -4.67 -2.25
C HIS A 117 -2.68 -3.25 -1.72
N ILE A 118 -1.91 -3.06 -0.65
CA ILE A 118 -1.71 -1.77 0.00
C ILE A 118 -0.27 -1.34 -0.24
N VAL A 119 -0.06 -0.12 -0.72
CA VAL A 119 1.27 0.44 -0.90
C VAL A 119 1.34 1.77 -0.16
N THR A 120 2.31 1.90 0.73
CA THR A 120 2.61 3.16 1.43
C THR A 120 4.11 3.25 1.68
N SER A 121 4.54 4.28 2.38
CA SER A 121 5.95 4.52 2.70
C SER A 121 6.23 4.26 4.17
N ARG A 122 7.42 3.72 4.46
CA ARG A 122 7.91 3.57 5.84
C ARG A 122 8.35 4.92 6.45
N VAL A 123 8.26 6.00 5.69
CA VAL A 123 8.58 7.36 6.14
C VAL A 123 7.27 8.07 6.48
N ALA A 124 7.17 8.59 7.71
CA ALA A 124 6.02 9.37 8.14
C ALA A 124 6.05 10.78 7.53
N PRO A 125 4.92 11.51 7.55
CA PRO A 125 4.88 12.86 6.97
C PRO A 125 5.89 13.84 7.56
N ASP A 126 6.28 13.68 8.83
CA ASP A 126 7.29 14.52 9.46
C ASP A 126 8.73 14.05 9.20
N GLY A 127 8.91 12.97 8.44
CA GLY A 127 10.21 12.44 8.08
C GLY A 127 10.74 11.35 9.00
N HIS A 128 10.09 11.06 10.14
CA HIS A 128 10.59 9.98 10.98
C HIS A 128 10.28 8.62 10.36
N LYS A 129 11.09 7.62 10.72
CA LYS A 129 10.88 6.24 10.30
C LYS A 129 9.74 5.63 11.13
N ILE A 130 8.72 5.10 10.45
CA ILE A 130 7.64 4.40 11.14
C ILE A 130 8.20 3.12 11.75
N ASP A 131 7.90 2.88 13.04
CA ASP A 131 8.40 1.70 13.75
C ASP A 131 7.92 0.42 13.09
N HIS A 132 8.85 -0.38 12.56
CA HIS A 132 8.53 -1.67 11.95
C HIS A 132 9.20 -2.83 12.69
N ALA A 133 9.67 -2.62 13.91
CA ALA A 133 10.21 -3.70 14.72
C ALA A 133 9.14 -4.78 14.94
N HIS A 134 9.50 -6.04 14.69
CA HIS A 134 8.61 -7.18 14.85
C HIS A 134 7.30 -7.03 14.05
N GLU A 135 7.33 -6.36 12.90
CA GLU A 135 6.12 -6.04 12.14
C GLU A 135 5.34 -7.28 11.72
N LYS A 136 6.01 -8.36 11.35
CA LYS A 136 5.32 -9.59 10.94
C LYS A 136 4.57 -10.23 12.10
N ARG A 137 5.14 -10.20 13.30
CA ARG A 137 4.47 -10.71 14.50
C ARG A 137 3.27 -9.82 14.85
N ARG A 138 3.46 -8.49 14.88
CA ARG A 138 2.38 -7.56 15.18
C ARG A 138 1.25 -7.67 14.15
N SER A 139 1.60 -7.84 12.89
CA SER A 139 0.64 -8.03 11.80
C SER A 139 -0.22 -9.28 12.02
N ARG A 140 0.38 -10.39 12.43
CA ARG A 140 -0.35 -11.64 12.71
C ARG A 140 -1.33 -11.47 13.88
N GLU A 141 -1.00 -10.65 14.86
CA GLU A 141 -1.85 -10.42 16.02
C GLU A 141 -3.11 -9.61 15.68
N ILE A 142 -3.10 -8.85 14.58
CA ILE A 142 -4.24 -8.04 14.16
C ILE A 142 -5.32 -8.91 13.49
N THR A 143 -4.93 -10.00 12.86
CA THR A 143 -5.87 -10.91 12.21
C THR A 143 -6.44 -11.92 13.18
#